data_92ab8f17055aee6681bbb15f62c99b0c
#
_entry.id   92ab8f17055aee6681bbb15f62c99b0c
#
_cell.length_a   1.000
_cell.length_b   1.000
_cell.length_c   1.000
_cell.angle_alpha   90.00
_cell.angle_beta   90.00
_cell.angle_gamma   90.00
#
_symmetry.space_group_name_H-M   'P 1'
#
loop_
_entity.id
_entity.type
_entity.pdbx_description
1 polymer ?
#
loop_
_entity_poly.entity_id
_entity_poly.type
_entity_poly.pdbx_seq_one_letter_code
_entity_poly.pdbx_strand_id
1 'polypeptide(L)'
;ISAAVTIIAGAFVARPFFTDLTSLLMAQVHLMYWPAAILSHLAVCLIIIYFVTVFGILFPKRLAFKHAEKWAYSAIRIVTLIGTVCKPFVALINASVSLLVRLAGINPKDIEENVTEEEIIMMVSEGHEQGVIEASEAEMISNIFKFDDKEVADIMTHRRHICAVDCELSLSEAAGLMARERYSRYPVFENDTDNIIGILHLKDVMRLIVSGETDASIKEVMRKPVFVPDTQNINSLFREMQAKKVHMAIVVDEYGQSCGLVAMEDILEEIVGNILDEYDPDEDNIQIIGGAYLMKGLTPLEDITRTLGITFDDDFETLNGLLISKLEHIPQNNEFASVDIDGYTFKVMSVKD
;
A
#
# COMPACT_ATOMS: atom_id res chain seq x y z
N ILE A 1 24.82 24.99 10.98
CA ILE A 1 26.23 25.41 11.13
C ILE A 1 26.90 25.51 9.77
N SER A 2 26.82 24.53 8.90
CA SER A 2 27.37 24.56 7.54
C SER A 2 26.90 25.80 6.74
N ALA A 3 25.60 26.08 6.70
CA ALA A 3 25.06 27.23 5.99
C ALA A 3 25.58 28.57 6.54
N ALA A 4 25.67 28.73 7.85
CA ALA A 4 26.17 29.96 8.48
C ALA A 4 27.67 30.19 8.17
N VAL A 5 28.48 29.16 8.27
CA VAL A 5 29.92 29.21 7.95
C VAL A 5 30.11 29.53 6.46
N THR A 6 29.32 28.97 5.57
CA THR A 6 29.34 29.21 4.13
C THR A 6 28.99 30.68 3.80
N ILE A 7 27.96 31.23 4.45
CA ILE A 7 27.54 32.61 4.27
C ILE A 7 28.63 33.61 4.72
N ILE A 8 29.21 33.38 5.91
CA ILE A 8 30.24 34.20 6.47
C ILE A 8 31.54 34.16 5.62
N ALA A 9 31.99 32.94 5.27
CA ALA A 9 33.16 32.75 4.42
C ALA A 9 32.93 33.35 3.03
N GLY A 10 31.76 33.17 2.44
CA GLY A 10 31.37 33.77 1.16
C GLY A 10 31.42 35.31 1.17
N ALA A 11 30.89 35.91 2.23
CA ALA A 11 30.87 37.36 2.36
C ALA A 11 32.31 37.96 2.46
N PHE A 12 33.21 37.33 3.21
CA PHE A 12 34.59 37.79 3.38
C PHE A 12 35.45 37.53 2.14
N VAL A 13 35.37 36.37 1.53
CA VAL A 13 36.20 35.99 0.37
C VAL A 13 35.70 36.66 -0.92
N ALA A 14 34.40 36.88 -1.05
CA ALA A 14 33.83 37.43 -2.26
C ALA A 14 34.05 38.95 -2.44
N ARG A 15 34.29 39.68 -1.36
CA ARG A 15 34.39 41.16 -1.41
C ARG A 15 35.42 41.68 -2.40
N PRO A 16 36.69 41.23 -2.46
CA PRO A 16 37.65 41.67 -3.44
C PRO A 16 37.22 41.32 -4.88
N PHE A 17 36.65 40.12 -5.09
CA PHE A 17 36.19 39.70 -6.41
C PHE A 17 35.02 40.55 -6.95
N PHE A 18 34.14 41.02 -6.07
CA PHE A 18 33.07 41.95 -6.45
C PHE A 18 33.62 43.28 -6.97
N THR A 19 34.58 43.87 -6.26
CA THR A 19 35.16 45.13 -6.63
C THR A 19 35.97 45.07 -7.92
N ASP A 20 36.77 44.03 -8.07
CA ASP A 20 37.62 43.82 -9.26
C ASP A 20 36.77 43.57 -10.51
N LEU A 21 35.73 42.67 -10.40
CA LEU A 21 34.84 42.39 -11.52
C LEU A 21 33.98 43.61 -11.90
N THR A 22 33.54 44.41 -10.93
CA THR A 22 32.80 45.65 -11.21
C THR A 22 33.66 46.64 -11.95
N SER A 23 34.91 46.87 -11.54
CA SER A 23 35.85 47.76 -12.21
C SER A 23 36.18 47.29 -13.63
N LEU A 24 36.32 45.98 -13.84
CA LEU A 24 36.57 45.39 -15.15
C LEU A 24 35.37 45.54 -16.10
N LEU A 25 34.15 45.33 -15.62
CA LEU A 25 32.91 45.57 -16.40
C LEU A 25 32.72 47.05 -16.78
N MET A 26 33.05 47.98 -15.89
CA MET A 26 33.05 49.41 -16.19
C MET A 26 34.10 49.79 -17.24
N ALA A 27 35.29 49.22 -17.14
CA ALA A 27 36.41 49.57 -18.03
C ALA A 27 36.27 48.93 -19.44
N GLN A 28 35.83 47.67 -19.53
CA GLN A 28 35.79 46.96 -20.82
C GLN A 28 34.42 47.01 -21.51
N VAL A 29 33.31 46.96 -20.76
CA VAL A 29 31.96 46.91 -21.32
C VAL A 29 31.27 48.29 -21.31
N HIS A 30 31.90 49.30 -20.76
CA HIS A 30 31.41 50.70 -20.67
C HIS A 30 30.04 50.78 -19.96
N LEU A 31 29.77 49.90 -19.02
CA LEU A 31 28.53 49.88 -18.24
C LEU A 31 28.58 50.97 -17.15
N MET A 32 27.42 51.60 -16.88
CA MET A 32 27.28 52.42 -15.67
C MET A 32 27.53 51.62 -14.40
N TYR A 33 27.93 52.29 -13.32
CA TYR A 33 28.31 51.66 -12.05
C TYR A 33 27.24 50.70 -11.50
N TRP A 34 25.97 51.11 -11.45
CA TRP A 34 24.91 50.29 -10.88
C TRP A 34 24.64 48.96 -11.62
N PRO A 35 24.46 48.94 -12.96
CA PRO A 35 24.32 47.67 -13.68
C PRO A 35 25.58 46.80 -13.60
N ALA A 36 26.77 47.37 -13.65
CA ALA A 36 28.02 46.64 -13.50
C ALA A 36 28.16 46.02 -12.12
N ALA A 37 27.77 46.73 -11.06
CA ALA A 37 27.77 46.23 -9.69
C ALA A 37 26.78 45.06 -9.50
N ILE A 38 25.55 45.20 -10.01
CA ILE A 38 24.53 44.13 -9.93
C ILE A 38 25.00 42.86 -10.67
N LEU A 39 25.52 43.01 -11.88
CA LEU A 39 25.96 41.89 -12.71
C LEU A 39 27.17 41.19 -12.10
N SER A 40 28.15 41.94 -11.53
CA SER A 40 29.30 41.37 -10.84
C SER A 40 28.92 40.59 -9.57
N HIS A 41 27.99 41.14 -8.77
CA HIS A 41 27.49 40.43 -7.59
C HIS A 41 26.78 39.12 -7.97
N LEU A 42 25.91 39.15 -8.99
CA LEU A 42 25.20 37.99 -9.46
C LEU A 42 26.17 36.91 -9.99
N ALA A 43 27.17 37.30 -10.79
CA ALA A 43 28.17 36.40 -11.34
C ALA A 43 29.02 35.74 -10.24
N VAL A 44 29.53 36.50 -9.30
CA VAL A 44 30.36 36.01 -8.19
C VAL A 44 29.52 35.10 -7.27
N CYS A 45 28.27 35.45 -6.96
CA CYS A 45 27.38 34.60 -6.19
C CYS A 45 27.11 33.26 -6.88
N LEU A 46 26.84 33.24 -8.19
CA LEU A 46 26.65 32.03 -8.95
C LEU A 46 27.89 31.10 -8.92
N ILE A 47 29.08 31.69 -9.08
CA ILE A 47 30.34 30.93 -9.01
C ILE A 47 30.53 30.34 -7.62
N ILE A 48 30.30 31.12 -6.56
CA ILE A 48 30.42 30.63 -5.17
C ILE A 48 29.42 29.52 -4.91
N ILE A 49 28.14 29.69 -5.30
CA ILE A 49 27.09 28.68 -5.15
C ILE A 49 27.51 27.41 -5.87
N TYR A 50 28.03 27.51 -7.10
CA TYR A 50 28.50 26.37 -7.86
C TYR A 50 29.62 25.59 -7.10
N PHE A 51 30.67 26.29 -6.68
CA PHE A 51 31.80 25.66 -5.97
C PHE A 51 31.38 25.06 -4.63
N VAL A 52 30.57 25.76 -3.86
CA VAL A 52 30.06 25.26 -2.57
C VAL A 52 29.17 24.04 -2.77
N THR A 53 28.27 24.08 -3.75
CA THR A 53 27.38 22.95 -4.04
C THR A 53 28.15 21.72 -4.52
N VAL A 54 29.06 21.90 -5.47
CA VAL A 54 29.83 20.79 -6.05
C VAL A 54 30.84 20.22 -5.05
N PHE A 55 31.71 21.06 -4.51
CA PHE A 55 32.82 20.61 -3.66
C PHE A 55 32.48 20.53 -2.18
N GLY A 56 31.54 21.33 -1.70
CA GLY A 56 31.13 21.36 -0.31
C GLY A 56 30.03 20.35 0.03
N ILE A 57 29.17 20.00 -0.95
CA ILE A 57 27.99 19.15 -0.70
C ILE A 57 28.02 17.90 -1.55
N LEU A 58 27.96 18.02 -2.89
CA LEU A 58 27.73 16.87 -3.78
C LEU A 58 28.90 15.89 -3.84
N PHE A 59 30.12 16.42 -4.00
CA PHE A 59 31.33 15.58 -4.08
C PHE A 59 31.59 14.81 -2.79
N PRO A 60 31.62 15.44 -1.58
CA PRO A 60 31.78 14.72 -0.32
C PRO A 60 30.65 13.72 -0.07
N LYS A 61 29.39 14.07 -0.43
CA LYS A 61 28.25 13.18 -0.29
C LYS A 61 28.44 11.89 -1.10
N ARG A 62 28.77 12.01 -2.40
CA ARG A 62 29.01 10.84 -3.26
C ARG A 62 30.21 10.00 -2.81
N LEU A 63 31.27 10.64 -2.32
CA LEU A 63 32.45 9.94 -1.83
C LEU A 63 32.15 9.17 -0.54
N ALA A 64 31.35 9.77 0.35
CA ALA A 64 30.91 9.13 1.59
C ALA A 64 30.02 7.90 1.32
N PHE A 65 29.13 7.95 0.34
CA PHE A 65 28.30 6.79 -0.01
C PHE A 65 29.12 5.58 -0.48
N LYS A 66 30.20 5.82 -1.23
CA LYS A 66 31.04 4.72 -1.74
C LYS A 66 31.87 4.02 -0.65
N HIS A 67 32.22 4.73 0.44
CA HIS A 67 33.09 4.24 1.52
C HIS A 67 32.58 4.68 2.90
N ALA A 68 31.29 4.49 3.15
CA ALA A 68 30.57 5.01 4.31
C ALA A 68 31.25 4.71 5.65
N GLU A 69 31.67 3.48 5.87
CA GLU A 69 32.30 3.06 7.13
C GLU A 69 33.62 3.77 7.39
N LYS A 70 34.51 3.81 6.40
CA LYS A 70 35.85 4.44 6.56
C LYS A 70 35.75 5.93 6.85
N TRP A 71 34.82 6.60 6.15
CA TRP A 71 34.56 8.03 6.35
C TRP A 71 33.89 8.30 7.70
N ALA A 72 32.95 7.46 8.12
CA ALA A 72 32.31 7.57 9.43
C ALA A 72 33.33 7.48 10.57
N TYR A 73 34.20 6.45 10.57
CA TYR A 73 35.26 6.28 11.59
C TYR A 73 36.27 7.42 11.59
N SER A 74 36.64 7.95 10.43
CA SER A 74 37.56 9.05 10.31
C SER A 74 36.99 10.38 10.79
N ALA A 75 35.75 10.64 10.43
CA ALA A 75 35.03 11.91 10.70
C ALA A 75 34.50 12.00 12.15
N ILE A 76 34.20 10.87 12.82
CA ILE A 76 33.52 10.85 14.11
C ILE A 76 34.19 11.70 15.18
N ARG A 77 35.51 11.66 15.26
CA ARG A 77 36.25 12.46 16.24
C ARG A 77 36.14 13.96 16.00
N ILE A 78 36.24 14.37 14.72
CA ILE A 78 36.12 15.78 14.33
C ILE A 78 34.71 16.30 14.54
N VAL A 79 33.70 15.51 14.12
CA VAL A 79 32.27 15.84 14.29
C VAL A 79 31.94 15.93 15.78
N THR A 80 32.40 15.00 16.60
CA THR A 80 32.14 15.03 18.06
C THR A 80 32.79 16.24 18.73
N LEU A 81 34.04 16.58 18.34
CA LEU A 81 34.73 17.75 18.86
C LEU A 81 33.97 19.04 18.50
N ILE A 82 33.63 19.22 17.22
CA ILE A 82 32.85 20.38 16.75
C ILE A 82 31.49 20.42 17.44
N GLY A 83 30.78 19.30 17.53
CA GLY A 83 29.49 19.19 18.21
C GLY A 83 29.59 19.61 19.68
N THR A 84 30.65 19.22 20.38
CA THR A 84 30.89 19.59 21.79
C THR A 84 31.12 21.10 21.93
N VAL A 85 31.97 21.67 21.07
CA VAL A 85 32.24 23.12 21.08
C VAL A 85 31.01 23.94 20.72
N CYS A 86 30.18 23.44 19.78
CA CYS A 86 28.96 24.12 19.35
C CYS A 86 27.76 23.88 20.27
N LYS A 87 27.80 22.95 21.23
CA LYS A 87 26.70 22.67 22.17
C LYS A 87 26.09 23.93 22.82
N PRO A 88 26.85 24.86 23.39
CA PRO A 88 26.24 26.05 24.03
C PRO A 88 25.51 26.93 23.04
N PHE A 89 26.02 27.02 21.81
CA PHE A 89 25.38 27.81 20.76
C PHE A 89 24.07 27.16 20.26
N VAL A 90 24.08 25.85 20.07
CA VAL A 90 22.86 25.09 19.71
C VAL A 90 21.84 25.17 20.83
N ALA A 91 22.26 25.05 22.09
CA ALA A 91 21.38 25.21 23.25
C ALA A 91 20.70 26.59 23.30
N LEU A 92 21.46 27.64 22.97
CA LEU A 92 20.92 29.01 22.89
C LEU A 92 19.86 29.14 21.78
N ILE A 93 20.15 28.59 20.59
CA ILE A 93 19.18 28.58 19.48
C ILE A 93 17.91 27.82 19.88
N ASN A 94 18.04 26.61 20.40
CA ASN A 94 16.89 25.80 20.81
C ASN A 94 16.07 26.48 21.93
N ALA A 95 16.72 27.13 22.90
CA ALA A 95 16.02 27.91 23.92
C ALA A 95 15.25 29.08 23.32
N SER A 96 15.84 29.78 22.33
CA SER A 96 15.18 30.87 21.63
C SER A 96 13.97 30.40 20.82
N VAL A 97 14.09 29.28 20.08
CA VAL A 97 12.99 28.67 19.35
C VAL A 97 11.89 28.22 20.30
N SER A 98 12.23 27.53 21.41
CA SER A 98 11.28 27.10 22.40
C SER A 98 10.53 28.26 23.05
N LEU A 99 11.20 29.40 23.27
CA LEU A 99 10.57 30.61 23.77
C LEU A 99 9.55 31.17 22.77
N LEU A 100 9.93 31.26 21.50
CA LEU A 100 9.04 31.77 20.43
C LEU A 100 7.82 30.85 20.25
N VAL A 101 8.00 29.54 20.25
CA VAL A 101 6.95 28.53 20.13
C VAL A 101 5.96 28.65 21.31
N ARG A 102 6.47 28.84 22.53
CA ARG A 102 5.61 29.08 23.72
C ARG A 102 4.84 30.38 23.63
N LEU A 103 5.46 31.44 23.12
CA LEU A 103 4.78 32.71 22.90
C LEU A 103 3.69 32.62 21.83
N ALA A 104 3.83 31.72 20.87
CA ALA A 104 2.80 31.38 19.88
C ALA A 104 1.68 30.46 20.44
N GLY A 105 1.74 30.09 21.71
CA GLY A 105 0.73 29.24 22.36
C GLY A 105 0.85 27.76 22.05
N ILE A 106 1.96 27.32 21.43
CA ILE A 106 2.19 25.91 21.07
C ILE A 106 3.12 25.29 22.13
N ASN A 107 2.79 24.08 22.58
CA ASN A 107 3.66 23.36 23.49
C ASN A 107 4.83 22.73 22.72
N PRO A 108 6.11 23.03 23.03
CA PRO A 108 7.26 22.48 22.30
C PRO A 108 7.35 20.94 22.30
N LYS A 109 6.68 20.27 23.22
CA LYS A 109 6.62 18.80 23.28
C LYS A 109 5.66 18.20 22.27
N ASP A 110 4.73 18.98 21.74
CA ASP A 110 3.76 18.54 20.75
C ASP A 110 4.33 18.62 19.32
N ILE A 111 5.54 19.17 19.18
CA ILE A 111 6.29 19.31 17.90
C ILE A 111 7.41 18.25 17.86
N GLU A 112 7.29 17.14 18.57
CA GLU A 112 8.19 16.02 18.27
C GLU A 112 7.85 15.55 16.84
N GLU A 113 8.85 15.54 15.96
CA GLU A 113 8.78 14.96 14.62
C GLU A 113 8.53 13.45 14.78
N ASN A 114 7.29 13.08 15.06
CA ASN A 114 6.87 11.70 14.98
C ASN A 114 6.83 11.37 13.50
N VAL A 115 7.57 10.36 13.10
CA VAL A 115 7.47 9.80 11.74
C VAL A 115 6.04 9.37 11.52
N THR A 116 5.38 9.90 10.49
CA THR A 116 4.00 9.53 10.15
C THR A 116 3.98 8.30 9.25
N GLU A 117 2.81 7.66 9.16
CA GLU A 117 2.62 6.51 8.27
C GLU A 117 2.88 6.89 6.82
N GLU A 118 2.45 8.10 6.41
CA GLU A 118 2.68 8.62 5.06
C GLU A 118 4.17 8.78 4.76
N GLU A 119 4.97 9.23 5.74
CA GLU A 119 6.42 9.33 5.57
C GLU A 119 7.07 7.94 5.39
N ILE A 120 6.59 6.93 6.11
CA ILE A 120 7.08 5.55 5.95
C ILE A 120 6.70 5.01 4.57
N ILE A 121 5.45 5.18 4.14
CA ILE A 121 4.98 4.76 2.81
C ILE A 121 5.79 5.45 1.71
N MET A 122 6.07 6.75 1.85
CA MET A 122 6.88 7.51 0.89
C MET A 122 8.32 6.96 0.82
N MET A 123 8.94 6.62 1.95
CA MET A 123 10.27 5.99 1.98
C MET A 123 10.28 4.62 1.32
N VAL A 124 9.22 3.83 1.49
CA VAL A 124 9.05 2.51 0.84
C VAL A 124 8.92 2.68 -0.67
N SER A 125 8.10 3.63 -1.14
CA SER A 125 7.94 3.94 -2.57
C SER A 125 9.25 4.39 -3.20
N GLU A 126 10.02 5.27 -2.54
CA GLU A 126 11.34 5.68 -3.00
C GLU A 126 12.32 4.50 -3.05
N GLY A 127 12.27 3.60 -2.06
CA GLY A 127 13.05 2.36 -2.04
C GLY A 127 12.72 1.43 -3.20
N HIS A 128 11.45 1.34 -3.59
CA HIS A 128 11.00 0.58 -4.76
C HIS A 128 11.50 1.22 -6.06
N GLU A 129 11.33 2.54 -6.27
CA GLU A 129 11.83 3.25 -7.45
C GLU A 129 13.35 3.10 -7.64
N GLN A 130 14.09 3.00 -6.55
CA GLN A 130 15.54 2.76 -6.56
C GLN A 130 15.92 1.28 -6.76
N GLY A 131 14.97 0.36 -6.84
CA GLY A 131 15.17 -1.08 -7.01
C GLY A 131 15.76 -1.77 -5.77
N VAL A 132 15.64 -1.18 -4.58
CA VAL A 132 16.07 -1.77 -3.29
C VAL A 132 14.98 -2.64 -2.68
N ILE A 133 13.72 -2.29 -2.93
CA ILE A 133 12.51 -2.99 -2.46
C ILE A 133 11.77 -3.52 -3.69
N GLU A 134 11.33 -4.78 -3.65
CA GLU A 134 10.51 -5.36 -4.72
C GLU A 134 9.08 -4.80 -4.68
N ALA A 135 8.37 -4.86 -5.81
CA ALA A 135 7.00 -4.33 -5.91
C ALA A 135 6.05 -5.01 -4.91
N SER A 136 6.14 -6.34 -4.80
CA SER A 136 5.36 -7.14 -3.86
C SER A 136 5.63 -6.78 -2.39
N GLU A 137 6.90 -6.51 -2.05
CA GLU A 137 7.26 -6.08 -0.69
C GLU A 137 6.70 -4.70 -0.35
N ALA A 138 6.78 -3.75 -1.32
CA ALA A 138 6.24 -2.40 -1.14
C ALA A 138 4.71 -2.44 -0.98
N GLU A 139 4.02 -3.28 -1.75
CA GLU A 139 2.58 -3.49 -1.66
C GLU A 139 2.19 -4.07 -0.30
N MET A 140 2.86 -5.14 0.17
CA MET A 140 2.62 -5.72 1.50
C MET A 140 2.77 -4.69 2.62
N ILE A 141 3.80 -3.84 2.56
CA ILE A 141 4.00 -2.78 3.57
C ILE A 141 2.84 -1.78 3.54
N SER A 142 2.40 -1.37 2.35
CA SER A 142 1.25 -0.48 2.21
C SER A 142 -0.04 -1.12 2.75
N ASN A 143 -0.24 -2.41 2.47
CA ASN A 143 -1.41 -3.16 2.92
C ASN A 143 -1.44 -3.31 4.44
N ILE A 144 -0.27 -3.45 5.12
CA ILE A 144 -0.20 -3.50 6.58
C ILE A 144 -0.78 -2.24 7.24
N PHE A 145 -0.54 -1.05 6.68
CA PHE A 145 -1.13 0.18 7.20
C PHE A 145 -2.65 0.21 7.01
N LYS A 146 -3.13 -0.17 5.82
CA LYS A 146 -4.58 -0.24 5.52
C LYS A 146 -5.30 -1.31 6.35
N PHE A 147 -4.59 -2.38 6.73
CA PHE A 147 -5.12 -3.49 7.50
C PHE A 147 -5.64 -3.07 8.87
N ASP A 148 -4.99 -2.09 9.52
CA ASP A 148 -5.38 -1.65 10.85
C ASP A 148 -6.69 -0.85 10.88
N ASP A 149 -7.10 -0.29 9.74
CA ASP A 149 -8.32 0.52 9.60
C ASP A 149 -9.55 -0.29 9.14
N LYS A 150 -9.38 -1.56 8.72
CA LYS A 150 -10.46 -2.38 8.18
C LYS A 150 -11.30 -3.05 9.27
N GLU A 151 -12.59 -3.16 8.97
CA GLU A 151 -13.57 -3.90 9.78
C GLU A 151 -13.86 -5.28 9.15
N VAL A 152 -14.44 -6.18 9.94
CA VAL A 152 -14.82 -7.53 9.48
C VAL A 152 -15.81 -7.47 8.32
N ALA A 153 -16.72 -6.51 8.32
CA ALA A 153 -17.68 -6.28 7.24
C ALA A 153 -17.02 -6.08 5.87
N ASP A 154 -15.79 -5.49 5.84
CA ASP A 154 -15.08 -5.18 4.60
C ASP A 154 -14.51 -6.42 3.90
N ILE A 155 -14.22 -7.48 4.68
CA ILE A 155 -13.52 -8.69 4.19
C ILE A 155 -14.36 -9.96 4.28
N MET A 156 -15.53 -9.93 4.95
CA MET A 156 -16.34 -11.13 5.16
C MET A 156 -16.92 -11.68 3.87
N THR A 157 -17.00 -12.99 3.77
CA THR A 157 -17.88 -13.65 2.80
C THR A 157 -19.33 -13.44 3.22
N HIS A 158 -20.06 -12.63 2.44
CA HIS A 158 -21.46 -12.31 2.75
C HIS A 158 -22.34 -13.58 2.73
N ARG A 159 -23.38 -13.64 3.60
CA ARG A 159 -24.26 -14.82 3.78
C ARG A 159 -24.83 -15.42 2.50
N ARG A 160 -25.06 -14.63 1.44
CA ARG A 160 -25.55 -15.11 0.13
C ARG A 160 -24.59 -16.04 -0.59
N HIS A 161 -23.32 -15.97 -0.25
CA HIS A 161 -22.25 -16.74 -0.87
C HIS A 161 -21.72 -17.87 0.04
N ILE A 162 -22.31 -18.02 1.25
CA ILE A 162 -21.92 -19.06 2.18
C ILE A 162 -22.48 -20.41 1.70
N CYS A 163 -21.59 -21.38 1.54
CA CYS A 163 -21.96 -22.77 1.41
C CYS A 163 -22.08 -23.41 2.81
N ALA A 164 -23.29 -23.64 3.27
CA ALA A 164 -23.57 -24.20 4.59
C ALA A 164 -24.20 -25.61 4.49
N VAL A 165 -24.06 -26.41 5.56
CA VAL A 165 -24.58 -27.80 5.68
C VAL A 165 -25.77 -27.79 6.61
N ASP A 166 -26.86 -28.41 6.20
CA ASP A 166 -28.02 -28.64 7.07
C ASP A 166 -27.67 -29.72 8.13
N CYS A 167 -27.98 -29.44 9.39
CA CYS A 167 -27.72 -30.35 10.50
C CYS A 167 -28.52 -31.65 10.43
N GLU A 168 -29.60 -31.72 9.64
CA GLU A 168 -30.46 -32.91 9.46
C GLU A 168 -29.96 -33.85 8.35
N LEU A 169 -28.95 -33.43 7.56
CA LEU A 169 -28.34 -34.31 6.54
C LEU A 169 -27.62 -35.49 7.19
N SER A 170 -27.57 -36.60 6.48
CA SER A 170 -26.69 -37.73 6.85
C SER A 170 -25.24 -37.35 6.62
N LEU A 171 -24.33 -37.98 7.34
CA LEU A 171 -22.89 -37.77 7.20
C LEU A 171 -22.38 -38.01 5.77
N SER A 172 -22.99 -39.00 5.07
CA SER A 172 -22.66 -39.33 3.67
C SER A 172 -23.09 -38.22 2.69
N GLU A 173 -24.28 -37.64 2.89
CA GLU A 173 -24.78 -36.54 2.06
C GLU A 173 -23.94 -35.27 2.28
N ALA A 174 -23.61 -34.98 3.54
CA ALA A 174 -22.74 -33.87 3.89
C ALA A 174 -21.35 -34.04 3.24
N ALA A 175 -20.77 -35.23 3.28
CA ALA A 175 -19.50 -35.51 2.62
C ALA A 175 -19.57 -35.34 1.10
N GLY A 176 -20.69 -35.73 0.48
CA GLY A 176 -20.93 -35.53 -0.95
C GLY A 176 -20.99 -34.04 -1.33
N LEU A 177 -21.62 -33.22 -0.50
CA LEU A 177 -21.64 -31.78 -0.66
C LEU A 177 -20.24 -31.19 -0.51
N MET A 178 -19.56 -31.53 0.60
CA MET A 178 -18.22 -31.02 0.90
C MET A 178 -17.18 -31.40 -0.18
N ALA A 179 -17.31 -32.55 -0.79
CA ALA A 179 -16.45 -33.03 -1.88
C ALA A 179 -16.66 -32.21 -3.19
N ARG A 180 -17.87 -31.71 -3.43
CA ARG A 180 -18.19 -30.89 -4.61
C ARG A 180 -17.69 -29.47 -4.46
N GLU A 181 -17.94 -28.88 -3.29
CA GLU A 181 -17.64 -27.45 -3.02
C GLU A 181 -16.18 -27.20 -2.63
N ARG A 182 -15.43 -28.25 -2.27
CA ARG A 182 -13.97 -28.24 -2.02
C ARG A 182 -13.46 -27.37 -0.85
N TYR A 183 -14.33 -26.89 0.02
CA TYR A 183 -13.88 -26.16 1.22
C TYR A 183 -13.45 -27.12 2.34
N SER A 184 -12.59 -26.65 3.23
CA SER A 184 -12.14 -27.43 4.39
C SER A 184 -13.09 -27.38 5.58
N ARG A 185 -13.91 -26.31 5.68
CA ARG A 185 -14.81 -26.03 6.80
C ARG A 185 -16.13 -25.48 6.27
N TYR A 186 -17.22 -25.93 6.89
CA TYR A 186 -18.57 -25.56 6.50
C TYR A 186 -19.37 -25.14 7.72
N PRO A 187 -20.04 -23.98 7.71
CA PRO A 187 -21.06 -23.66 8.69
C PRO A 187 -22.17 -24.68 8.67
N VAL A 188 -22.68 -25.04 9.86
CA VAL A 188 -23.85 -25.93 10.03
C VAL A 188 -25.01 -25.09 10.50
N PHE A 189 -26.13 -25.14 9.78
CA PHE A 189 -27.34 -24.42 10.14
C PHE A 189 -28.46 -25.35 10.60
N GLU A 190 -29.40 -24.81 11.36
CA GLU A 190 -30.63 -25.48 11.79
C GLU A 190 -31.86 -24.68 11.40
N ASN A 191 -32.73 -25.24 10.60
CA ASN A 191 -33.98 -24.69 10.04
C ASN A 191 -33.75 -23.55 9.04
N ASP A 192 -32.92 -22.56 9.35
CA ASP A 192 -32.63 -21.39 8.53
C ASP A 192 -31.12 -21.18 8.43
N THR A 193 -30.66 -20.78 7.26
CA THR A 193 -29.25 -20.46 6.99
C THR A 193 -28.73 -19.31 7.83
N ASP A 194 -29.62 -18.48 8.37
CA ASP A 194 -29.26 -17.40 9.30
C ASP A 194 -29.00 -17.92 10.73
N ASN A 195 -29.38 -19.18 11.03
CA ASN A 195 -29.18 -19.82 12.33
C ASN A 195 -28.02 -20.84 12.29
N ILE A 196 -26.80 -20.35 12.36
CA ILE A 196 -25.61 -21.20 12.37
C ILE A 196 -25.37 -21.75 13.78
N ILE A 197 -25.39 -23.08 13.91
CA ILE A 197 -25.23 -23.80 15.19
C ILE A 197 -23.85 -24.44 15.37
N GLY A 198 -23.06 -24.60 14.29
CA GLY A 198 -21.78 -25.25 14.35
C GLY A 198 -20.91 -25.03 13.11
N ILE A 199 -19.72 -25.60 13.15
CA ILE A 199 -18.79 -25.68 12.03
C ILE A 199 -18.38 -27.13 11.84
N LEU A 200 -18.58 -27.67 10.64
CA LEU A 200 -18.21 -29.03 10.26
C LEU A 200 -16.86 -28.99 9.51
N HIS A 201 -15.94 -29.84 9.96
CA HIS A 201 -14.63 -29.96 9.33
C HIS A 201 -14.58 -31.15 8.40
N LEU A 202 -14.15 -30.97 7.16
CA LEU A 202 -14.01 -32.07 6.18
C LEU A 202 -13.17 -33.23 6.73
N LYS A 203 -12.07 -32.93 7.45
CA LYS A 203 -11.20 -33.97 8.05
C LYS A 203 -11.93 -34.84 9.10
N ASP A 204 -12.83 -34.23 9.88
CA ASP A 204 -13.58 -34.97 10.91
C ASP A 204 -14.63 -35.88 10.26
N VAL A 205 -15.33 -35.40 9.22
CA VAL A 205 -16.27 -36.18 8.43
C VAL A 205 -15.58 -37.35 7.72
N MET A 206 -14.48 -37.08 7.03
CA MET A 206 -13.72 -38.10 6.30
C MET A 206 -13.19 -39.21 7.25
N ARG A 207 -12.74 -38.82 8.46
CA ARG A 207 -12.29 -39.80 9.46
C ARG A 207 -13.41 -40.76 9.83
N LEU A 208 -14.63 -40.27 10.07
CA LEU A 208 -15.79 -41.10 10.44
C LEU A 208 -16.22 -42.01 9.29
N ILE A 209 -16.24 -41.53 8.08
CA ILE A 209 -16.57 -42.33 6.90
C ILE A 209 -15.56 -43.48 6.73
N VAL A 210 -14.27 -43.17 6.84
CA VAL A 210 -13.20 -44.21 6.70
C VAL A 210 -13.23 -45.22 7.84
N SER A 211 -13.63 -44.82 9.08
CA SER A 211 -13.79 -45.75 10.21
C SER A 211 -15.07 -46.57 10.15
N GLY A 212 -15.99 -46.31 9.21
CA GLY A 212 -17.27 -46.98 9.08
C GLY A 212 -18.37 -46.49 10.03
N GLU A 213 -18.11 -45.37 10.73
CA GLU A 213 -19.05 -44.75 11.67
C GLU A 213 -19.98 -43.78 10.93
N THR A 214 -20.77 -44.26 9.97
CA THR A 214 -21.62 -43.45 9.09
C THR A 214 -22.93 -42.97 9.72
N ASP A 215 -23.31 -43.55 10.85
CA ASP A 215 -24.57 -43.26 11.56
C ASP A 215 -24.48 -42.07 12.53
N ALA A 216 -23.29 -41.45 12.65
CA ALA A 216 -23.09 -40.30 13.51
C ALA A 216 -23.87 -39.08 13.00
N SER A 217 -24.54 -38.38 13.92
CA SER A 217 -25.24 -37.12 13.59
C SER A 217 -24.26 -35.98 13.38
N ILE A 218 -24.55 -35.09 12.41
CA ILE A 218 -23.77 -33.86 12.18
C ILE A 218 -23.64 -33.02 13.46
N LYS A 219 -24.71 -32.96 14.28
CA LYS A 219 -24.71 -32.27 15.58
C LYS A 219 -23.68 -32.80 16.57
N GLU A 220 -23.32 -34.08 16.49
CA GLU A 220 -22.29 -34.67 17.36
C GLU A 220 -20.86 -34.43 16.86
N VAL A 221 -20.70 -34.23 15.54
CA VAL A 221 -19.40 -34.06 14.87
C VAL A 221 -18.99 -32.60 14.75
N MET A 222 -19.95 -31.69 14.64
CA MET A 222 -19.69 -30.27 14.49
C MET A 222 -19.01 -29.69 15.71
N ARG A 223 -18.22 -28.62 15.47
CA ARG A 223 -17.56 -27.85 16.53
C ARG A 223 -18.37 -26.57 16.82
N LYS A 224 -18.23 -26.03 18.01
CA LYS A 224 -18.87 -24.77 18.38
C LYS A 224 -18.34 -23.64 17.50
N PRO A 225 -19.22 -22.82 16.93
CA PRO A 225 -18.82 -21.66 16.16
C PRO A 225 -18.32 -20.54 17.08
N VAL A 226 -17.46 -19.69 16.57
CA VAL A 226 -17.10 -18.40 17.18
C VAL A 226 -17.86 -17.32 16.44
N PHE A 227 -18.62 -16.51 17.18
CA PHE A 227 -19.37 -15.37 16.64
C PHE A 227 -18.61 -14.09 16.89
N VAL A 228 -18.59 -13.20 15.90
CA VAL A 228 -17.93 -11.91 15.93
C VAL A 228 -18.82 -10.85 15.31
N PRO A 229 -18.84 -9.61 15.81
CA PRO A 229 -19.60 -8.53 15.19
C PRO A 229 -18.93 -8.09 13.88
N ASP A 230 -19.75 -7.64 12.94
CA ASP A 230 -19.32 -7.11 11.64
C ASP A 230 -18.46 -5.85 11.76
N THR A 231 -18.68 -5.03 12.81
CA THR A 231 -17.93 -3.81 13.12
C THR A 231 -16.59 -4.05 13.85
N GLN A 232 -16.23 -5.32 14.11
CA GLN A 232 -14.97 -5.63 14.77
C GLN A 232 -13.80 -5.32 13.83
N ASN A 233 -12.74 -4.67 14.38
CA ASN A 233 -11.50 -4.45 13.63
C ASN A 233 -10.79 -5.79 13.33
N ILE A 234 -10.33 -5.96 12.09
CA ILE A 234 -9.74 -7.24 11.60
C ILE A 234 -8.43 -7.61 12.33
N ASN A 235 -7.61 -6.64 12.74
CA ASN A 235 -6.37 -6.90 13.50
C ASN A 235 -6.72 -7.51 14.88
N SER A 236 -7.75 -6.97 15.55
CA SER A 236 -8.26 -7.52 16.81
C SER A 236 -8.80 -8.94 16.61
N LEU A 237 -9.58 -9.17 15.55
CA LEU A 237 -10.12 -10.48 15.20
C LEU A 237 -9.00 -11.48 14.91
N PHE A 238 -7.99 -11.09 14.14
CA PHE A 238 -6.85 -11.95 13.82
C PHE A 238 -6.17 -12.48 15.08
N ARG A 239 -5.89 -11.59 16.04
CA ARG A 239 -5.28 -11.97 17.33
C ARG A 239 -6.17 -12.90 18.15
N GLU A 240 -7.47 -12.66 18.13
CA GLU A 240 -8.45 -13.49 18.82
C GLU A 240 -8.52 -14.89 18.21
N MET A 241 -8.63 -15.01 16.87
CA MET A 241 -8.66 -16.27 16.15
C MET A 241 -7.37 -17.05 16.36
N GLN A 242 -6.21 -16.38 16.33
CA GLN A 242 -4.92 -17.00 16.61
C GLN A 242 -4.83 -17.55 18.04
N ALA A 243 -5.25 -16.77 19.04
CA ALA A 243 -5.25 -17.18 20.45
C ALA A 243 -6.18 -18.37 20.72
N LYS A 244 -7.36 -18.37 20.09
CA LYS A 244 -8.35 -19.47 20.20
C LYS A 244 -8.06 -20.65 19.28
N LYS A 245 -7.08 -20.55 18.38
CA LYS A 245 -6.75 -21.56 17.34
C LYS A 245 -7.96 -21.88 16.45
N VAL A 246 -8.70 -20.84 16.07
CA VAL A 246 -9.88 -20.92 15.22
C VAL A 246 -9.52 -20.34 13.86
N HIS A 247 -9.95 -20.98 12.78
CA HIS A 247 -9.68 -20.59 11.39
C HIS A 247 -10.92 -20.06 10.66
N MET A 248 -12.09 -20.05 11.31
CA MET A 248 -13.32 -19.53 10.74
C MET A 248 -14.17 -18.95 11.87
N ALA A 249 -14.71 -17.77 11.69
CA ALA A 249 -15.66 -17.13 12.58
C ALA A 249 -16.94 -16.78 11.81
N ILE A 250 -18.08 -16.84 12.49
CA ILE A 250 -19.38 -16.44 11.95
C ILE A 250 -19.61 -14.97 12.32
N VAL A 251 -19.90 -14.17 11.31
CA VAL A 251 -20.15 -12.73 11.48
C VAL A 251 -21.62 -12.51 11.76
N VAL A 252 -21.90 -11.71 12.79
CA VAL A 252 -23.27 -11.39 13.21
C VAL A 252 -23.51 -9.88 13.21
N ASP A 253 -24.72 -9.48 12.86
CA ASP A 253 -25.18 -8.10 12.94
C ASP A 253 -25.59 -7.70 14.38
N GLU A 254 -26.09 -6.47 14.56
CA GLU A 254 -26.54 -5.91 15.83
C GLU A 254 -27.75 -6.66 16.43
N TYR A 255 -28.45 -7.43 15.61
CA TYR A 255 -29.61 -8.24 16.01
C TYR A 255 -29.25 -9.69 16.33
N GLY A 256 -27.97 -10.06 16.16
CA GLY A 256 -27.48 -11.42 16.36
C GLY A 256 -27.78 -12.39 15.22
N GLN A 257 -28.16 -11.89 14.04
CA GLN A 257 -28.36 -12.71 12.83
C GLN A 257 -27.03 -12.88 12.10
N SER A 258 -26.81 -14.07 11.50
CA SER A 258 -25.63 -14.32 10.69
C SER A 258 -25.67 -13.47 9.41
N CYS A 259 -24.73 -12.56 9.24
CA CYS A 259 -24.57 -11.74 8.04
C CYS A 259 -23.45 -12.23 7.11
N GLY A 260 -22.50 -13.03 7.64
CA GLY A 260 -21.37 -13.53 6.89
C GLY A 260 -20.52 -14.54 7.65
N LEU A 261 -19.40 -14.86 7.06
CA LEU A 261 -18.30 -15.55 7.72
C LEU A 261 -16.97 -14.94 7.32
N VAL A 262 -15.95 -15.13 8.15
CA VAL A 262 -14.58 -14.74 7.82
C VAL A 262 -13.66 -15.90 8.15
N ALA A 263 -12.75 -16.22 7.22
CA ALA A 263 -11.71 -17.20 7.43
C ALA A 263 -10.38 -16.49 7.82
N MET A 264 -9.47 -17.22 8.44
CA MET A 264 -8.13 -16.72 8.75
C MET A 264 -7.36 -16.38 7.49
N GLU A 265 -7.63 -17.12 6.44
CA GLU A 265 -7.08 -16.97 5.10
C GLU A 265 -7.46 -15.61 4.49
N ASP A 266 -8.74 -15.19 4.61
CA ASP A 266 -9.23 -13.88 4.13
C ASP A 266 -8.50 -12.72 4.83
N ILE A 267 -8.26 -12.86 6.14
CA ILE A 267 -7.53 -11.84 6.91
C ILE A 267 -6.06 -11.74 6.47
N LEU A 268 -5.42 -12.87 6.14
CA LEU A 268 -4.03 -12.88 5.67
C LEU A 268 -3.91 -12.33 4.25
N GLU A 269 -4.91 -12.56 3.41
CA GLU A 269 -4.98 -12.04 2.04
C GLU A 269 -4.92 -10.50 2.00
N GLU A 270 -5.51 -9.84 2.99
CA GLU A 270 -5.45 -8.37 3.14
C GLU A 270 -4.04 -7.81 3.31
N ILE A 271 -3.10 -8.62 3.82
CA ILE A 271 -1.70 -8.23 4.01
C ILE A 271 -0.86 -8.65 2.80
N VAL A 272 -1.00 -9.92 2.39
CA VAL A 272 -0.12 -10.56 1.40
C VAL A 272 -0.57 -10.28 -0.03
N GLY A 273 -1.85 -9.90 -0.23
CA GLY A 273 -2.50 -9.88 -1.53
C GLY A 273 -2.99 -11.26 -1.94
N ASN A 274 -3.57 -11.38 -3.12
CA ASN A 274 -4.12 -12.64 -3.62
C ASN A 274 -3.06 -13.75 -3.58
N ILE A 275 -3.22 -14.70 -2.66
CA ILE A 275 -2.48 -15.94 -2.66
C ILE A 275 -3.20 -16.88 -3.63
N LEU A 276 -2.70 -16.97 -4.85
CA LEU A 276 -3.22 -17.95 -5.82
C LEU A 276 -3.08 -19.35 -5.24
N ASP A 277 -4.20 -20.06 -5.06
CA ASP A 277 -4.20 -21.46 -4.65
C ASP A 277 -3.83 -22.34 -5.86
N GLU A 278 -3.24 -23.53 -5.63
CA GLU A 278 -2.90 -24.52 -6.67
C GLU A 278 -4.11 -24.94 -7.54
N TYR A 279 -5.32 -24.62 -7.09
CA TYR A 279 -6.61 -24.92 -7.75
C TYR A 279 -7.33 -23.70 -8.30
N ASP A 280 -6.81 -22.49 -8.07
CA ASP A 280 -7.30 -21.32 -8.76
C ASP A 280 -6.89 -21.45 -10.21
N PRO A 281 -7.84 -21.52 -11.16
CA PRO A 281 -7.47 -21.43 -12.56
C PRO A 281 -6.72 -20.12 -12.69
N ASP A 282 -5.57 -20.14 -13.38
CA ASP A 282 -4.87 -18.92 -13.77
C ASP A 282 -5.93 -17.95 -14.28
N GLU A 283 -6.35 -17.03 -13.44
CA GLU A 283 -7.28 -16.00 -13.83
C GLU A 283 -6.52 -14.97 -14.66
N ASP A 284 -5.97 -15.43 -15.79
CA ASP A 284 -5.56 -14.52 -16.83
C ASP A 284 -6.79 -13.70 -17.19
N ASN A 285 -6.88 -12.50 -16.63
CA ASN A 285 -7.95 -11.55 -16.97
C ASN A 285 -7.99 -11.29 -18.47
N ILE A 286 -6.91 -11.64 -19.18
CA ILE A 286 -6.72 -11.50 -20.62
C ILE A 286 -6.21 -12.84 -21.21
N GLN A 287 -7.04 -13.55 -21.96
CA GLN A 287 -6.67 -14.79 -22.65
C GLN A 287 -6.59 -14.55 -24.17
N ILE A 288 -5.59 -15.13 -24.80
CA ILE A 288 -5.42 -15.03 -26.27
C ILE A 288 -6.05 -16.27 -26.91
N ILE A 289 -7.15 -16.09 -27.65
CA ILE A 289 -7.87 -17.17 -28.32
C ILE A 289 -7.97 -16.85 -29.82
N GLY A 290 -7.29 -17.63 -30.68
CA GLY A 290 -7.45 -17.51 -32.12
C GLY A 290 -7.05 -16.15 -32.71
N GLY A 291 -6.16 -15.40 -32.07
CA GLY A 291 -5.74 -14.06 -32.50
C GLY A 291 -6.64 -12.93 -31.98
N ALA A 292 -7.61 -13.24 -31.14
CA ALA A 292 -8.40 -12.27 -30.39
C ALA A 292 -8.08 -12.37 -28.89
N TYR A 293 -8.32 -11.31 -28.15
CA TYR A 293 -8.17 -11.26 -26.71
C TYR A 293 -9.53 -11.44 -26.05
N LEU A 294 -9.67 -12.46 -25.20
CA LEU A 294 -10.84 -12.63 -24.32
C LEU A 294 -10.50 -12.01 -22.98
N MET A 295 -11.31 -11.05 -22.54
CA MET A 295 -11.06 -10.29 -21.31
C MET A 295 -12.27 -10.34 -20.40
N LYS A 296 -12.04 -10.32 -19.08
CA LYS A 296 -13.12 -10.13 -18.09
C LYS A 296 -13.49 -8.65 -18.02
N GLY A 297 -14.76 -8.35 -17.75
CA GLY A 297 -15.24 -6.96 -17.61
C GLY A 297 -14.56 -6.20 -16.46
N LEU A 298 -14.10 -6.92 -15.43
CA LEU A 298 -13.38 -6.36 -14.28
C LEU A 298 -11.87 -6.17 -14.53
N THR A 299 -11.35 -6.53 -15.71
CA THR A 299 -9.93 -6.32 -16.05
C THR A 299 -9.55 -4.84 -15.91
N PRO A 300 -8.51 -4.50 -15.14
CA PRO A 300 -8.02 -3.14 -15.04
C PRO A 300 -7.57 -2.58 -16.38
N LEU A 301 -7.88 -1.32 -16.68
CA LEU A 301 -7.47 -0.68 -17.94
C LEU A 301 -5.95 -0.60 -18.10
N GLU A 302 -5.20 -0.52 -16.99
CA GLU A 302 -3.74 -0.56 -17.01
C GLU A 302 -3.19 -1.86 -17.60
N ASP A 303 -3.80 -3.02 -17.29
CA ASP A 303 -3.38 -4.32 -17.80
C ASP A 303 -3.69 -4.42 -19.29
N ILE A 304 -4.81 -3.86 -19.75
CA ILE A 304 -5.16 -3.78 -21.17
C ILE A 304 -4.19 -2.86 -21.91
N THR A 305 -3.87 -1.71 -21.34
CA THR A 305 -2.86 -0.78 -21.87
C THR A 305 -1.52 -1.46 -22.04
N ARG A 306 -1.09 -2.22 -21.03
CA ARG A 306 0.18 -2.97 -21.08
C ARG A 306 0.17 -4.06 -22.14
N THR A 307 -0.98 -4.75 -22.34
CA THR A 307 -1.11 -5.88 -23.25
C THR A 307 -1.30 -5.45 -24.70
N LEU A 308 -2.15 -4.45 -24.96
CA LEU A 308 -2.52 -4.00 -26.31
C LEU A 308 -1.71 -2.79 -26.79
N GLY A 309 -1.01 -2.08 -25.88
CA GLY A 309 -0.24 -0.88 -26.22
C GLY A 309 -1.12 0.34 -26.53
N ILE A 310 -2.38 0.35 -26.10
CA ILE A 310 -3.33 1.46 -26.26
C ILE A 310 -3.44 2.25 -24.95
N THR A 311 -3.71 3.54 -25.05
CA THR A 311 -3.93 4.41 -23.87
C THR A 311 -5.38 4.85 -23.83
N PHE A 312 -5.98 4.83 -22.64
CA PHE A 312 -7.34 5.28 -22.45
C PHE A 312 -7.31 6.69 -21.82
N ASP A 313 -7.96 7.66 -22.46
CA ASP A 313 -8.05 9.04 -21.96
C ASP A 313 -9.18 9.24 -20.92
N ASP A 314 -9.85 8.16 -20.53
CA ASP A 314 -11.02 8.19 -19.66
C ASP A 314 -10.63 7.77 -18.22
N ASP A 315 -11.21 8.41 -17.19
CA ASP A 315 -10.99 8.15 -15.76
C ASP A 315 -11.68 6.87 -15.23
N PHE A 316 -11.67 5.77 -16.01
CA PHE A 316 -12.26 4.50 -15.59
C PHE A 316 -11.16 3.52 -15.13
N GLU A 317 -11.42 2.78 -14.06
CA GLU A 317 -10.49 1.79 -13.52
C GLU A 317 -10.56 0.45 -14.25
N THR A 318 -11.75 0.06 -14.77
CA THR A 318 -11.99 -1.26 -15.37
C THR A 318 -12.58 -1.18 -16.77
N LEU A 319 -12.39 -2.27 -17.55
CA LEU A 319 -12.97 -2.42 -18.89
C LEU A 319 -14.50 -2.27 -18.88
N ASN A 320 -15.16 -2.83 -17.87
CA ASN A 320 -16.64 -2.74 -17.75
C ASN A 320 -17.09 -1.30 -17.58
N GLY A 321 -16.43 -0.52 -16.72
CA GLY A 321 -16.74 0.90 -16.54
C GLY A 321 -16.62 1.68 -17.85
N LEU A 322 -15.52 1.46 -18.58
CA LEU A 322 -15.30 2.09 -19.87
C LEU A 322 -16.33 1.69 -20.92
N LEU A 323 -16.64 0.39 -21.05
CA LEU A 323 -17.62 -0.09 -22.04
C LEU A 323 -19.03 0.41 -21.74
N ILE A 324 -19.49 0.39 -20.48
CA ILE A 324 -20.81 0.93 -20.09
C ILE A 324 -20.90 2.42 -20.41
N SER A 325 -19.86 3.18 -20.15
CA SER A 325 -19.82 4.61 -20.49
C SER A 325 -19.93 4.86 -22.00
N LYS A 326 -19.24 4.07 -22.82
CA LYS A 326 -19.28 4.22 -24.29
C LYS A 326 -20.58 3.69 -24.90
N LEU A 327 -21.22 2.69 -24.27
CA LEU A 327 -22.50 2.14 -24.71
C LEU A 327 -23.69 2.96 -24.22
N GLU A 328 -23.50 3.82 -23.20
CA GLU A 328 -24.54 4.63 -22.53
C GLU A 328 -25.64 3.79 -21.83
N HIS A 329 -25.47 2.47 -21.74
CA HIS A 329 -26.36 1.54 -21.04
C HIS A 329 -25.63 0.26 -20.62
N ILE A 330 -26.20 -0.49 -19.67
CA ILE A 330 -25.72 -1.82 -19.27
C ILE A 330 -26.28 -2.85 -20.26
N PRO A 331 -25.43 -3.59 -21.00
CA PRO A 331 -25.88 -4.61 -21.94
C PRO A 331 -26.68 -5.71 -21.24
N GLN A 332 -27.77 -6.19 -21.85
CA GLN A 332 -28.51 -7.33 -21.33
C GLN A 332 -27.94 -8.67 -21.78
N ASN A 333 -28.25 -9.75 -21.06
CA ASN A 333 -27.87 -11.10 -21.42
C ASN A 333 -28.33 -11.41 -22.88
N ASN A 334 -27.39 -11.81 -23.74
CA ASN A 334 -27.54 -12.04 -25.20
C ASN A 334 -27.59 -10.76 -26.08
N GLU A 335 -27.25 -9.60 -25.56
CA GLU A 335 -27.03 -8.41 -26.38
C GLU A 335 -25.59 -8.40 -26.90
N PHE A 336 -25.41 -8.48 -28.22
CA PHE A 336 -24.10 -8.40 -28.87
C PHE A 336 -23.71 -6.91 -29.07
N ALA A 337 -23.39 -6.24 -27.98
CA ALA A 337 -22.89 -4.89 -28.05
C ALA A 337 -21.41 -4.87 -28.46
N SER A 338 -21.02 -3.88 -29.26
CA SER A 338 -19.62 -3.69 -29.65
C SER A 338 -19.24 -2.22 -29.64
N VAL A 339 -18.00 -1.93 -29.22
CA VAL A 339 -17.42 -0.58 -29.16
C VAL A 339 -16.06 -0.61 -29.82
N ASP A 340 -15.78 0.34 -30.69
CA ASP A 340 -14.48 0.52 -31.33
C ASP A 340 -13.67 1.57 -30.54
N ILE A 341 -12.49 1.18 -30.06
CA ILE A 341 -11.59 2.04 -29.30
C ILE A 341 -10.16 1.84 -29.85
N ASP A 342 -9.53 2.89 -30.30
CA ASP A 342 -8.13 2.92 -30.79
C ASP A 342 -7.76 1.79 -31.77
N GLY A 343 -8.66 1.48 -32.68
CA GLY A 343 -8.44 0.45 -33.71
C GLY A 343 -8.72 -0.99 -33.27
N TYR A 344 -9.16 -1.20 -32.06
CA TYR A 344 -9.66 -2.48 -31.54
C TYR A 344 -11.19 -2.44 -31.41
N THR A 345 -11.84 -3.55 -31.80
CA THR A 345 -13.28 -3.74 -31.61
C THR A 345 -13.53 -4.60 -30.36
N PHE A 346 -14.04 -4.01 -29.30
CA PHE A 346 -14.46 -4.71 -28.08
C PHE A 346 -15.90 -5.22 -28.25
N LYS A 347 -16.09 -6.53 -28.11
CA LYS A 347 -17.43 -7.17 -28.22
C LYS A 347 -17.82 -7.78 -26.90
N VAL A 348 -19.01 -7.45 -26.40
CA VAL A 348 -19.60 -8.09 -25.23
C VAL A 348 -20.06 -9.51 -25.62
N MET A 349 -19.45 -10.53 -25.01
CA MET A 349 -19.74 -11.93 -25.29
C MET A 349 -20.81 -12.49 -24.34
N SER A 350 -20.75 -12.12 -23.07
CA SER A 350 -21.74 -12.51 -22.06
C SER A 350 -21.78 -11.49 -20.93
N VAL A 351 -22.91 -11.34 -20.31
CA VAL A 351 -23.11 -10.56 -19.09
C VAL A 351 -23.50 -11.56 -18.00
N LYS A 352 -22.80 -11.54 -16.87
CA LYS A 352 -23.16 -12.29 -15.65
C LYS A 352 -23.45 -11.27 -14.56
N ASP A 353 -24.54 -11.49 -13.83
CA ASP A 353 -24.88 -10.74 -12.62
C ASP A 353 -23.93 -11.09 -11.49
#